data_e30a273075800685962eadf939db1885
#
_entry.id   e30a273075800685962eadf939db1885
#
_cell.length_a   1.000
_cell.length_b   1.000
_cell.length_c   1.000
_cell.angle_alpha   90.00
_cell.angle_beta   90.00
_cell.angle_gamma   90.00
#
_symmetry.space_group_name_H-M   'P 1'
#
loop_
_entity.id
_entity.type
_entity.pdbx_description
1 polymer ?
#
loop_
_entity_poly.entity_id
_entity_poly.type
_entity_poly.pdbx_seq_one_letter_code
_entity_poly.pdbx_strand_id
1 'polypeptide(L)'
;APAPAPAPAPAPAPVQVQSLTRNVFFLINSAKVRQSEMVKVQEVVDFLNANPSAKVAITGYADKDTGNKTINTRLSKQRANAVFNELVKKNIPANRIIKDAKGDTVQPFSVNEENRVVICIAE
;
A
#
# COMPACT_ATOMS: atom_id res chain seq x y z
N ALA A 1 26.80 -29.42 27.33
CA ALA A 1 26.43 -29.05 27.08
C ALA A 1 25.73 -28.52 26.52
N PRO A 2 25.68 -28.53 26.46
CA PRO A 2 25.10 -28.01 26.05
C PRO A 2 24.50 -27.36 25.28
N ALA A 3 24.39 -27.24 24.96
CA ALA A 3 23.92 -26.66 24.42
C ALA A 3 23.23 -26.23 23.75
N PRO A 4 23.14 -26.33 23.64
CA PRO A 4 22.58 -25.86 23.11
C PRO A 4 21.88 -25.28 22.41
N ALA A 5 21.88 -25.24 22.23
CA ALA A 5 21.34 -24.73 21.72
C ALA A 5 20.59 -24.28 21.11
N PRO A 6 20.48 -24.39 21.02
CA PRO A 6 19.86 -23.94 20.50
C PRO A 6 19.16 -23.30 19.88
N ALA A 7 19.20 -23.22 19.68
CA ALA A 7 18.65 -22.63 19.24
C ALA A 7 18.00 -22.24 18.62
N PRO A 8 17.90 -22.30 18.43
CA PRO A 8 17.30 -21.84 17.88
C PRO A 8 16.55 -21.42 17.29
N ALA A 9 16.52 -21.50 17.15
CA ALA A 9 15.97 -21.04 16.74
C ALA A 9 15.29 -20.56 16.24
N PRO A 10 15.24 -20.60 16.25
CA PRO A 10 14.62 -20.02 15.86
C PRO A 10 14.10 -19.52 15.13
N ALA A 11 14.22 -19.54 15.06
CA ALA A 11 13.87 -19.02 14.48
C ALA A 11 13.24 -18.79 13.81
N PRO A 12 13.03 -18.83 13.66
CA PRO A 12 12.40 -18.43 13.01
C PRO A 12 11.68 -17.96 12.56
N ALA A 13 11.54 -18.04 12.65
CA ALA A 13 11.01 -17.57 12.33
C ALA A 13 10.51 -16.80 12.04
N PRO A 14 10.41 -16.65 12.16
CA PRO A 14 9.76 -15.83 11.97
C PRO A 14 9.47 -15.01 11.20
N VAL A 15 9.72 -15.07 11.01
CA VAL A 15 9.69 -14.53 10.51
C VAL A 15 8.92 -13.95 9.94
N GLN A 16 8.55 -14.01 9.71
CA GLN A 16 7.91 -13.65 9.14
C GLN A 16 7.15 -12.79 9.12
N VAL A 17 7.06 -12.50 9.07
CA VAL A 17 6.39 -11.86 9.02
C VAL A 17 5.73 -11.22 8.81
N GLN A 18 5.60 -11.06 8.46
CA GLN A 18 4.94 -10.39 8.67
C GLN A 18 4.10 -9.50 7.90
N SER A 19 4.12 -8.19 7.96
CA SER A 19 3.35 -7.28 7.15
C SER A 19 4.20 -6.09 6.75
N LEU A 20 3.82 -5.46 5.63
CA LEU A 20 4.51 -4.27 5.13
C LEU A 20 3.46 -3.23 4.83
N THR A 21 3.60 -2.03 5.41
CA THR A 21 2.72 -0.90 5.11
C THR A 21 3.52 0.18 4.41
N ARG A 22 2.98 0.65 3.27
CA ARG A 22 3.59 1.77 2.54
C ARG A 22 2.50 2.75 2.12
N ASN A 23 2.82 4.03 2.22
CA ASN A 23 1.90 5.12 1.89
C ASN A 23 2.39 5.80 0.62
N VAL A 24 1.63 5.65 -0.47
CA VAL A 24 1.96 6.28 -1.74
C VAL A 24 1.21 7.61 -1.80
N PHE A 25 1.95 8.71 -1.75
CA PHE A 25 1.36 10.06 -1.71
C PHE A 25 1.17 10.64 -3.10
N PHE A 26 0.15 11.48 -3.23
CA PHE A 26 -0.23 12.09 -4.49
C PHE A 26 -0.28 13.61 -4.36
N LEU A 27 -0.13 14.28 -5.50
CA LEU A 27 -0.30 15.72 -5.57
C LEU A 27 -1.78 16.08 -5.62
N ILE A 28 -2.08 17.33 -5.35
CA ILE A 28 -3.45 17.83 -5.39
C ILE A 28 -4.07 17.56 -6.76
N ASN A 29 -5.30 17.12 -6.77
CA ASN A 29 -6.07 16.84 -7.98
C ASN A 29 -5.36 15.92 -8.98
N SER A 30 -4.55 15.00 -8.46
CA SER A 30 -3.76 14.10 -9.28
C SER A 30 -3.92 12.66 -8.79
N ALA A 31 -3.99 11.73 -9.75
CA ALA A 31 -3.98 10.29 -9.48
C ALA A 31 -2.78 9.63 -10.17
N LYS A 32 -1.72 10.41 -10.44
CA LYS A 32 -0.51 9.88 -11.05
C LYS A 32 0.48 9.49 -9.96
N VAL A 33 0.99 8.26 -10.03
CA VAL A 33 2.05 7.80 -9.12
C VAL A 33 3.34 8.49 -9.56
N ARG A 34 3.88 9.33 -8.69
CA ARG A 34 5.10 10.07 -9.00
C ARG A 34 6.31 9.16 -8.96
N GLN A 35 7.33 9.52 -9.71
CA GLN A 35 8.57 8.76 -9.76
C GLN A 35 9.15 8.56 -8.36
N SER A 36 9.08 9.58 -7.51
CA SER A 36 9.59 9.50 -6.14
C SER A 36 8.83 8.51 -5.26
N GLU A 37 7.58 8.18 -5.63
CA GLU A 37 6.76 7.23 -4.88
C GLU A 37 6.86 5.81 -5.42
N MET A 38 7.45 5.62 -6.60
CA MET A 38 7.58 4.30 -7.21
C MET A 38 8.45 3.35 -6.39
N VAL A 39 9.37 3.89 -5.61
CA VAL A 39 10.22 3.10 -4.73
C VAL A 39 9.34 2.33 -3.71
N LYS A 40 8.26 2.96 -3.24
CA LYS A 40 7.34 2.32 -2.29
C LYS A 40 6.54 1.20 -2.94
N VAL A 41 6.13 1.42 -4.18
CA VAL A 41 5.44 0.38 -4.96
C VAL A 41 6.38 -0.80 -5.16
N GLN A 42 7.65 -0.53 -5.48
CA GLN A 42 8.63 -1.60 -5.67
C GLN A 42 8.87 -2.37 -4.37
N GLU A 43 8.88 -1.69 -3.24
CA GLU A 43 9.04 -2.36 -1.94
C GLU A 43 7.86 -3.32 -1.67
N VAL A 44 6.65 -2.93 -2.04
CA VAL A 44 5.49 -3.81 -1.92
C VAL A 44 5.63 -5.02 -2.83
N VAL A 45 6.09 -4.81 -4.08
CA VAL A 45 6.32 -5.89 -5.04
C VAL A 45 7.35 -6.88 -4.49
N ASP A 46 8.45 -6.36 -3.96
CA ASP A 46 9.51 -7.19 -3.41
C ASP A 46 9.00 -8.02 -2.23
N PHE A 47 8.19 -7.42 -1.37
CA PHE A 47 7.59 -8.13 -0.25
C PHE A 47 6.69 -9.26 -0.74
N LEU A 48 5.84 -8.99 -1.73
CA LEU A 48 4.92 -9.99 -2.26
C LEU A 48 5.66 -11.13 -2.96
N ASN A 49 6.76 -10.81 -3.63
CA ASN A 49 7.59 -11.84 -4.27
C ASN A 49 8.30 -12.72 -3.25
N ALA A 50 8.69 -12.15 -2.12
CA ALA A 50 9.34 -12.90 -1.04
C ALA A 50 8.34 -13.68 -0.20
N ASN A 51 7.05 -13.34 -0.27
CA ASN A 51 5.99 -13.98 0.53
C ASN A 51 4.85 -14.43 -0.38
N PRO A 52 4.99 -15.58 -1.05
CA PRO A 52 4.05 -16.00 -2.10
C PRO A 52 2.58 -16.11 -1.68
N SER A 53 2.31 -16.33 -0.39
CA SER A 53 0.92 -16.43 0.09
C SER A 53 0.36 -15.08 0.52
N ALA A 54 1.16 -14.03 0.55
CA ALA A 54 0.71 -12.71 0.98
C ALA A 54 -0.17 -12.04 -0.07
N LYS A 55 -1.05 -11.16 0.40
CA LYS A 55 -1.87 -10.30 -0.46
C LYS A 55 -1.65 -8.86 -0.04
N VAL A 56 -2.00 -7.92 -0.92
CA VAL A 56 -1.90 -6.51 -0.60
C VAL A 56 -3.29 -5.88 -0.67
N ALA A 57 -3.66 -5.16 0.37
CA ALA A 57 -4.87 -4.33 0.38
C ALA A 57 -4.43 -2.89 0.09
N ILE A 58 -4.99 -2.31 -0.96
CA ILE A 58 -4.70 -0.93 -1.32
C ILE A 58 -5.98 -0.11 -1.19
N THR A 59 -5.90 0.99 -0.45
CA THR A 59 -7.05 1.86 -0.21
C THR A 59 -6.69 3.28 -0.60
N GLY A 60 -7.47 3.86 -1.51
CA GLY A 60 -7.26 5.22 -1.97
C GLY A 60 -8.03 6.22 -1.13
N TYR A 61 -7.43 7.40 -0.93
CA TYR A 61 -7.99 8.49 -0.14
C TYR A 61 -7.82 9.81 -0.88
N ALA A 62 -8.66 10.78 -0.52
CA ALA A 62 -8.53 12.15 -0.98
C ALA A 62 -8.67 13.08 0.21
N ASP A 63 -7.94 14.20 0.20
CA ASP A 63 -8.05 15.18 1.28
C ASP A 63 -9.38 15.92 1.19
N LYS A 64 -9.98 16.20 2.34
CA LYS A 64 -11.32 16.80 2.39
C LYS A 64 -11.31 18.31 2.15
N ASP A 65 -10.15 18.95 2.25
CA ASP A 65 -10.04 20.40 2.15
C ASP A 65 -9.97 20.91 0.72
N THR A 66 -9.84 20.02 -0.26
CA THR A 66 -9.82 20.38 -1.69
C THR A 66 -10.88 19.57 -2.43
N GLY A 67 -11.32 20.11 -3.58
CA GLY A 67 -12.34 19.47 -4.38
C GLY A 67 -13.70 19.48 -3.71
N ASN A 68 -14.52 18.51 -4.07
CA ASN A 68 -15.80 18.26 -3.42
C ASN A 68 -15.99 16.76 -3.28
N LYS A 69 -17.09 16.35 -2.62
CA LYS A 69 -17.31 14.94 -2.33
C LYS A 69 -17.31 14.07 -3.59
N THR A 70 -17.94 14.51 -4.65
CA THR A 70 -18.00 13.74 -5.91
C THR A 70 -16.63 13.61 -6.54
N ILE A 71 -15.87 14.71 -6.61
CA ILE A 71 -14.52 14.72 -7.16
C ILE A 71 -13.62 13.85 -6.31
N ASN A 72 -13.71 13.97 -5.00
CA ASN A 72 -12.83 13.25 -4.09
C ASN A 72 -13.09 11.75 -4.10
N THR A 73 -14.36 11.35 -4.22
CA THR A 73 -14.70 9.93 -4.38
C THR A 73 -14.07 9.36 -5.64
N ARG A 74 -14.22 10.08 -6.77
CA ARG A 74 -13.64 9.63 -8.03
C ARG A 74 -12.12 9.61 -7.96
N LEU A 75 -11.52 10.64 -7.38
CA LEU A 75 -10.07 10.79 -7.30
C LEU A 75 -9.45 9.67 -6.46
N SER A 76 -10.09 9.31 -5.34
CA SER A 76 -9.60 8.23 -4.50
C SER A 76 -9.61 6.90 -5.25
N LYS A 77 -10.64 6.66 -6.06
CA LYS A 77 -10.72 5.45 -6.89
C LYS A 77 -9.64 5.45 -7.96
N GLN A 78 -9.40 6.60 -8.60
CA GLN A 78 -8.37 6.72 -9.62
C GLN A 78 -6.98 6.49 -9.04
N ARG A 79 -6.75 6.99 -7.82
CA ARG A 79 -5.48 6.78 -7.13
C ARG A 79 -5.25 5.30 -6.82
N ALA A 80 -6.28 4.63 -6.29
CA ALA A 80 -6.19 3.19 -6.03
C ALA A 80 -5.95 2.43 -7.33
N ASN A 81 -6.64 2.81 -8.42
CA ASN A 81 -6.43 2.18 -9.73
C ASN A 81 -5.01 2.40 -10.25
N ALA A 82 -4.44 3.58 -10.02
CA ALA A 82 -3.09 3.86 -10.48
C ALA A 82 -2.08 2.93 -9.81
N VAL A 83 -2.21 2.73 -8.49
CA VAL A 83 -1.33 1.81 -7.77
C VAL A 83 -1.59 0.37 -8.20
N PHE A 84 -2.86 -0.01 -8.35
CA PHE A 84 -3.23 -1.34 -8.85
C PHE A 84 -2.54 -1.63 -10.20
N ASN A 85 -2.61 -0.68 -11.12
CA ASN A 85 -2.01 -0.86 -12.45
C ASN A 85 -0.49 -0.99 -12.37
N GLU A 86 0.16 -0.25 -11.48
CA GLU A 86 1.60 -0.37 -11.30
C GLU A 86 1.98 -1.75 -10.76
N LEU A 87 1.20 -2.27 -9.82
CA LEU A 87 1.45 -3.61 -9.29
C LEU A 87 1.27 -4.68 -10.37
N VAL A 88 0.24 -4.55 -11.18
CA VAL A 88 -0.01 -5.50 -12.29
C VAL A 88 1.11 -5.44 -13.33
N LYS A 89 1.59 -4.24 -13.65
CA LYS A 89 2.74 -4.09 -14.57
C LYS A 89 3.99 -4.78 -14.05
N LYS A 90 4.11 -4.92 -12.73
CA LYS A 90 5.26 -5.58 -12.12
C LYS A 90 4.98 -7.05 -11.83
N ASN A 91 3.98 -7.60 -12.51
CA ASN A 91 3.66 -9.04 -12.52
C ASN A 91 3.03 -9.54 -11.21
N ILE A 92 2.37 -8.67 -10.47
CA ILE A 92 1.58 -9.10 -9.32
C ILE A 92 0.18 -9.46 -9.84
N PRO A 93 -0.28 -10.71 -9.65
CA PRO A 93 -1.61 -11.09 -10.15
C PRO A 93 -2.72 -10.32 -9.46
N ALA A 94 -3.76 -9.98 -10.22
CA ALA A 94 -4.88 -9.20 -9.68
C ALA A 94 -5.55 -9.89 -8.48
N ASN A 95 -5.54 -11.22 -8.42
CA ASN A 95 -6.17 -11.96 -7.31
C ASN A 95 -5.38 -11.85 -6.01
N ARG A 96 -4.21 -11.25 -6.03
CA ARG A 96 -3.43 -10.95 -4.82
C ARG A 96 -3.61 -9.51 -4.35
N ILE A 97 -4.43 -8.72 -5.05
CA ILE A 97 -4.62 -7.30 -4.76
C ILE A 97 -6.08 -7.05 -4.38
N ILE A 98 -6.31 -6.48 -3.20
CA ILE A 98 -7.63 -6.08 -2.74
C ILE A 98 -7.68 -4.56 -2.84
N LYS A 99 -8.58 -4.04 -3.67
CA LYS A 99 -8.63 -2.61 -3.99
C LYS A 99 -9.88 -1.98 -3.40
N ASP A 100 -9.71 -0.83 -2.74
CA ASP A 100 -10.81 -0.07 -2.16
C ASP A 100 -10.52 1.43 -2.28
N ALA A 101 -11.53 2.24 -2.03
CA ALA A 101 -11.40 3.70 -2.07
C ALA A 101 -12.39 4.31 -1.08
N LYS A 102 -11.93 5.25 -0.29
CA LYS A 102 -12.71 5.87 0.79
C LYS A 102 -13.13 7.31 0.49
N GLY A 103 -12.73 7.87 -0.67
CA GLY A 103 -13.00 9.26 -0.98
C GLY A 103 -12.40 10.17 0.08
N ASP A 104 -13.20 11.12 0.57
CA ASP A 104 -12.78 11.99 1.66
C ASP A 104 -13.49 11.66 2.98
N THR A 105 -14.14 10.50 3.05
CA THR A 105 -14.90 10.10 4.24
C THR A 105 -14.02 9.72 5.42
N VAL A 106 -12.80 9.30 5.14
CA VAL A 106 -11.80 8.97 6.17
C VAL A 106 -10.56 9.79 5.87
N GLN A 107 -10.03 10.43 6.91
CA GLN A 107 -8.80 11.21 6.80
C GLN A 107 -7.76 10.51 7.67
N PRO A 108 -6.94 9.62 7.08
CA PRO A 108 -6.01 8.81 7.87
C PRO A 108 -4.90 9.60 8.55
N PHE A 109 -4.63 10.84 8.09
CA PHE A 109 -3.59 11.67 8.66
C PHE A 109 -4.16 13.01 9.09
N SER A 110 -3.55 13.62 10.11
CA SER A 110 -3.96 14.92 10.61
C SER A 110 -3.52 16.07 9.69
N VAL A 111 -2.46 15.86 8.91
CA VAL A 111 -2.01 16.86 7.93
C VAL A 111 -2.79 16.64 6.64
N ASN A 112 -3.51 17.67 6.19
CA ASN A 112 -4.42 17.53 5.06
C ASN A 112 -3.75 16.99 3.80
N GLU A 113 -2.57 17.48 3.46
CA GLU A 113 -1.87 17.06 2.25
C GLU A 113 -1.49 15.58 2.27
N GLU A 114 -1.31 15.01 3.45
CA GLU A 114 -0.97 13.58 3.59
C GLU A 114 -2.16 12.67 3.33
N ASN A 115 -3.36 13.24 3.24
CA ASN A 115 -4.56 12.45 2.93
C ASN A 115 -4.74 12.23 1.43
N ARG A 116 -3.84 12.75 0.61
CA ARG A 116 -3.74 12.44 -0.83
C ARG A 116 -2.88 11.19 -0.97
N VAL A 117 -3.46 10.04 -0.65
CA VAL A 117 -2.63 8.85 -0.40
C VAL A 117 -3.36 7.58 -0.82
N VAL A 118 -2.58 6.57 -1.20
CA VAL A 118 -3.02 5.18 -1.26
C VAL A 118 -2.21 4.43 -0.21
N ILE A 119 -2.89 3.84 0.75
CA ILE A 119 -2.24 3.05 1.79
C ILE A 119 -2.22 1.60 1.33
N CYS A 120 -1.02 1.03 1.26
CA CYS A 120 -0.80 -0.35 0.84
C CYS A 120 -0.38 -1.17 2.05
N ILE A 121 -1.18 -2.19 2.37
CA ILE A 121 -0.87 -3.09 3.48
C ILE A 121 -0.75 -4.49 2.89
N ALA A 122 0.46 -5.03 2.90
CA ALA A 122 0.75 -6.37 2.40
C ALA A 122 0.98 -7.31 3.58
N GLU A 123 0.26 -8.44 3.56
CA GLU A 123 0.41 -9.41 4.66
C GLU A 123 -0.10 -10.80 4.30
#